data_8198c2e399a7e647697cdfae62c2e611
#
_entry.id   8198c2e399a7e647697cdfae62c2e611
#
_cell.length_a   1.000
_cell.length_b   1.000
_cell.length_c   1.000
_cell.angle_alpha   90.00
_cell.angle_beta   90.00
_cell.angle_gamma   90.00
#
_symmetry.space_group_name_H-M   'P 1'
#
loop_
_entity.id
_entity.type
_entity.pdbx_description
1 polymer ?
#
loop_
_entity_poly.entity_id
_entity_poly.type
_entity_poly.pdbx_seq_one_letter_code
_entity_poly.pdbx_strand_id
1 'polypeptide(L)'
;MSRAHPDAMKPTRPAPTKTAPPRGPAGYPFSHGRYRSYLLYAATSVLFLLEGLILLRGVRALGSGAEAWAGFVGDLSHPLYVAWHALVLVVTLWFGARTYFKLFVKTQPPTLPLPPLQLIPPAIGVVWLAVTVGLVAILGGGLW
;
A
#
# COMPACT_ATOMS: atom_id res chain seq x y z
N MET A 1 -48.15 16.29 0.09
CA MET A 1 -47.56 15.00 0.50
C MET A 1 -47.60 14.06 -0.69
N SER A 2 -46.51 13.91 -1.42
CA SER A 2 -46.38 12.98 -2.53
C SER A 2 -46.28 11.57 -1.96
N ARG A 3 -47.29 10.73 -2.18
CA ARG A 3 -47.23 9.31 -1.82
C ARG A 3 -46.21 8.66 -2.78
N ALA A 4 -45.13 8.14 -2.23
CA ALA A 4 -44.19 7.34 -2.99
C ALA A 4 -44.98 6.20 -3.70
N HIS A 5 -44.83 6.12 -5.01
CA HIS A 5 -45.55 5.11 -5.81
C HIS A 5 -45.01 3.72 -5.40
N PRO A 6 -45.86 2.77 -5.04
CA PRO A 6 -45.42 1.45 -4.57
C PRO A 6 -44.51 0.72 -5.55
N ASP A 7 -44.64 1.03 -6.84
CA ASP A 7 -43.81 0.44 -7.90
C ASP A 7 -42.41 1.04 -8.02
N ALA A 8 -42.17 2.20 -7.40
CA ALA A 8 -40.83 2.80 -7.38
C ALA A 8 -39.82 1.95 -6.62
N MET A 9 -40.25 1.05 -5.77
CA MET A 9 -39.41 0.12 -5.01
C MET A 9 -39.24 -1.26 -5.67
N LYS A 10 -39.95 -1.53 -6.75
CA LYS A 10 -39.78 -2.81 -7.45
C LYS A 10 -38.50 -2.80 -8.23
N PRO A 11 -37.59 -3.79 -8.05
CA PRO A 11 -36.41 -3.88 -8.87
C PRO A 11 -36.82 -3.98 -10.33
N THR A 12 -36.29 -3.08 -11.15
CA THR A 12 -36.56 -3.03 -12.60
C THR A 12 -35.99 -4.24 -13.36
N ARG A 13 -35.20 -5.06 -12.69
CA ARG A 13 -34.71 -6.34 -13.20
C ARG A 13 -35.10 -7.45 -12.22
N PRO A 14 -35.54 -8.62 -12.69
CA PRO A 14 -35.68 -9.78 -11.82
C PRO A 14 -34.34 -9.99 -11.10
N ALA A 15 -34.43 -10.19 -9.78
CA ALA A 15 -33.22 -10.53 -9.01
C ALA A 15 -32.53 -11.69 -9.72
N PRO A 16 -31.21 -11.60 -9.98
CA PRO A 16 -30.53 -12.72 -10.61
C PRO A 16 -30.74 -13.94 -9.73
N THR A 17 -31.35 -14.96 -10.30
CA THR A 17 -31.52 -16.26 -9.63
C THR A 17 -30.13 -16.62 -9.11
N LYS A 18 -30.01 -16.88 -7.81
CA LYS A 18 -28.75 -17.32 -7.19
C LYS A 18 -28.42 -18.70 -7.76
N THR A 19 -28.01 -18.73 -9.01
CA THR A 19 -27.35 -19.90 -9.57
C THR A 19 -26.04 -20.07 -8.82
N ALA A 20 -25.69 -21.33 -8.53
CA ALA A 20 -24.38 -21.63 -7.94
C ALA A 20 -23.32 -20.83 -8.69
N PRO A 21 -22.35 -20.24 -7.98
CA PRO A 21 -21.34 -19.45 -8.65
C PRO A 21 -20.70 -20.30 -9.75
N PRO A 22 -20.50 -19.75 -10.95
CA PRO A 22 -19.92 -20.51 -12.04
C PRO A 22 -18.60 -21.12 -11.55
N ARG A 23 -18.43 -22.40 -11.77
CA ARG A 23 -17.16 -23.05 -11.44
C ARG A 23 -16.07 -22.27 -12.14
N GLY A 24 -15.14 -21.71 -11.36
CA GLY A 24 -14.05 -20.95 -11.91
C GLY A 24 -13.24 -21.79 -12.91
N PRO A 25 -12.65 -21.16 -13.93
CA PRO A 25 -11.81 -21.88 -14.88
C PRO A 25 -10.72 -22.64 -14.14
N ALA A 26 -10.24 -23.71 -14.74
CA ALA A 26 -9.11 -24.49 -14.20
C ALA A 26 -7.97 -23.54 -13.86
N GLY A 27 -7.44 -23.64 -12.63
CA GLY A 27 -6.42 -22.72 -12.13
C GLY A 27 -6.93 -21.51 -11.36
N TYR A 28 -8.27 -21.36 -11.15
CA TYR A 28 -8.78 -20.36 -10.20
C TYR A 28 -8.24 -20.69 -8.78
N PRO A 29 -7.79 -19.68 -8.01
CA PRO A 29 -7.91 -18.24 -8.23
C PRO A 29 -6.77 -17.58 -9.04
N PHE A 30 -5.67 -18.29 -9.30
CA PHE A 30 -4.45 -17.71 -9.86
C PHE A 30 -4.54 -17.34 -11.34
N SER A 31 -5.44 -17.97 -12.10
CA SER A 31 -5.65 -17.64 -13.51
C SER A 31 -6.42 -16.33 -13.73
N HIS A 32 -7.11 -15.83 -12.72
CA HIS A 32 -7.94 -14.62 -12.85
C HIS A 32 -7.13 -13.36 -12.53
N GLY A 33 -6.97 -12.45 -13.49
CA GLY A 33 -6.11 -11.25 -13.38
C GLY A 33 -6.45 -10.32 -12.20
N ARG A 34 -7.75 -10.16 -11.88
CA ARG A 34 -8.18 -9.35 -10.73
C ARG A 34 -7.76 -9.98 -9.41
N TYR A 35 -7.85 -11.29 -9.30
CA TYR A 35 -7.50 -12.03 -8.09
C TYR A 35 -5.97 -12.06 -7.88
N ARG A 36 -5.18 -12.24 -8.95
CA ARG A 36 -3.72 -12.12 -8.89
C ARG A 36 -3.28 -10.76 -8.39
N SER A 37 -3.90 -9.71 -8.89
CA SER A 37 -3.63 -8.34 -8.44
C SER A 37 -3.98 -8.13 -6.97
N TYR A 38 -5.04 -8.76 -6.48
CA TYR A 38 -5.43 -8.73 -5.06
C TYR A 38 -4.45 -9.51 -4.19
N LEU A 39 -4.03 -10.70 -4.63
CA LEU A 39 -3.03 -11.50 -3.91
C LEU A 39 -1.69 -10.79 -3.82
N LEU A 40 -1.23 -10.15 -4.90
CA LEU A 40 -0.02 -9.33 -4.86
C LEU A 40 -0.15 -8.19 -3.85
N TYR A 41 -1.30 -7.55 -3.81
CA TYR A 41 -1.58 -6.49 -2.83
C TYR A 41 -1.55 -7.03 -1.40
N ALA A 42 -2.16 -8.19 -1.15
CA ALA A 42 -2.15 -8.83 0.17
C ALA A 42 -0.74 -9.32 0.57
N ALA A 43 0.05 -9.80 -0.39
CA ALA A 43 1.42 -10.25 -0.14
C ALA A 43 2.36 -9.14 0.35
N THR A 44 2.06 -7.87 0.03
CA THR A 44 2.83 -6.73 0.56
C THR A 44 2.81 -6.65 2.07
N SER A 45 1.73 -7.10 2.71
CA SER A 45 1.61 -7.12 4.18
C SER A 45 2.65 -8.02 4.82
N VAL A 46 2.96 -9.15 4.19
CA VAL A 46 3.99 -10.09 4.67
C VAL A 46 5.37 -9.46 4.57
N LEU A 47 5.66 -8.76 3.45
CA LEU A 47 6.93 -8.05 3.27
C LEU A 47 7.11 -6.97 4.35
N PHE A 48 6.06 -6.18 4.60
CA PHE A 48 6.12 -5.14 5.62
C PHE A 48 6.24 -5.71 7.05
N LEU A 49 5.64 -6.87 7.32
CA LEU A 49 5.82 -7.56 8.58
C LEU A 49 7.29 -7.98 8.79
N LEU A 50 7.90 -8.58 7.77
CA LEU A 50 9.31 -8.99 7.84
C LEU A 50 10.24 -7.78 7.97
N GLU A 51 9.98 -6.70 7.24
CA GLU A 51 10.71 -5.44 7.39
C GLU A 51 10.58 -4.88 8.80
N GLY A 52 9.37 -4.89 9.37
CA GLY A 52 9.10 -4.48 10.75
C GLY A 52 9.91 -5.30 11.76
N LEU A 53 10.10 -6.60 11.55
CA LEU A 53 10.92 -7.44 12.41
C LEU A 53 12.42 -7.08 12.32
N ILE A 54 12.90 -6.73 11.11
CA ILE A 54 14.28 -6.24 10.92
C ILE A 54 14.48 -4.92 11.67
N LEU A 55 13.52 -3.98 11.54
CA LEU A 55 13.56 -2.71 12.26
C LEU A 55 13.52 -2.91 13.79
N LEU A 56 12.67 -3.83 14.26
CA LEU A 56 12.59 -4.18 15.69
C LEU A 56 13.92 -4.75 16.21
N ARG A 57 14.60 -5.58 15.40
CA ARG A 57 15.96 -6.05 15.71
C ARG A 57 16.93 -4.87 15.82
N GLY A 58 16.83 -3.88 14.93
CA GLY A 58 17.64 -2.66 14.98
C GLY A 58 17.40 -1.85 16.25
N VAL A 59 16.14 -1.63 16.63
CA VAL A 59 15.78 -0.93 17.88
C VAL A 59 16.34 -1.68 19.10
N ARG A 60 16.25 -3.00 19.12
CA ARG A 60 16.83 -3.82 20.18
C ARG A 60 18.34 -3.71 20.24
N ALA A 61 19.04 -3.74 19.08
CA ALA A 61 20.48 -3.58 19.00
C ALA A 61 20.93 -2.21 19.54
N LEU A 62 20.18 -1.16 19.19
CA LEU A 62 20.41 0.19 19.69
C LEU A 62 20.30 0.27 21.23
N GLY A 63 19.30 -0.38 21.79
CA GLY A 63 19.10 -0.46 23.25
C GLY A 63 20.12 -1.34 23.97
N SER A 64 20.81 -2.25 23.27
CA SER A 64 21.81 -3.16 23.82
C SER A 64 23.22 -2.59 23.87
N GLY A 65 23.46 -1.43 23.24
CA GLY A 65 24.73 -0.72 23.30
C GLY A 65 25.43 -0.59 21.93
N ALA A 66 26.54 0.16 21.96
CA ALA A 66 27.22 0.57 20.72
C ALA A 66 27.79 -0.60 19.90
N GLU A 67 28.30 -1.65 20.56
CA GLU A 67 28.83 -2.82 19.87
C GLU A 67 27.72 -3.61 19.15
N ALA A 68 26.58 -3.83 19.81
CA ALA A 68 25.43 -4.50 19.21
C ALA A 68 24.87 -3.70 18.03
N TRP A 69 24.84 -2.38 18.16
CA TRP A 69 24.43 -1.49 17.06
C TRP A 69 25.38 -1.57 15.88
N ALA A 70 26.70 -1.48 16.11
CA ALA A 70 27.69 -1.62 15.06
C ALA A 70 27.59 -2.96 14.33
N GLY A 71 27.36 -4.04 15.06
CA GLY A 71 27.10 -5.36 14.49
C GLY A 71 25.86 -5.40 13.62
N PHE A 72 24.75 -4.82 14.07
CA PHE A 72 23.52 -4.72 13.27
C PHE A 72 23.72 -3.92 11.98
N VAL A 73 24.38 -2.77 12.04
CA VAL A 73 24.70 -1.95 10.86
C VAL A 73 25.62 -2.70 9.90
N GLY A 74 26.60 -3.46 10.43
CA GLY A 74 27.44 -4.35 9.63
C GLY A 74 26.64 -5.41 8.88
N ASP A 75 25.67 -6.05 9.55
CA ASP A 75 24.77 -7.02 8.94
C ASP A 75 23.95 -6.43 7.78
N LEU A 76 23.49 -5.17 7.91
CA LEU A 76 22.73 -4.48 6.86
C LEU A 76 23.52 -4.30 5.56
N SER A 77 24.85 -4.26 5.65
CA SER A 77 25.75 -4.18 4.48
C SER A 77 25.86 -5.51 3.72
N HIS A 78 25.36 -6.61 4.28
CA HIS A 78 25.38 -7.90 3.61
C HIS A 78 24.51 -7.87 2.34
N PRO A 79 24.95 -8.42 1.20
CA PRO A 79 24.23 -8.36 -0.09
C PRO A 79 22.79 -8.82 -0.03
N LEU A 80 22.47 -9.80 0.82
CA LEU A 80 21.12 -10.29 1.00
C LEU A 80 20.19 -9.24 1.62
N TYR A 81 20.65 -8.50 2.64
CA TYR A 81 19.90 -7.41 3.23
C TYR A 81 19.73 -6.26 2.24
N VAL A 82 20.77 -5.90 1.50
CA VAL A 82 20.69 -4.85 0.46
C VAL A 82 19.65 -5.23 -0.59
N ALA A 83 19.69 -6.47 -1.10
CA ALA A 83 18.69 -6.96 -2.07
C ALA A 83 17.28 -6.98 -1.49
N TRP A 84 17.12 -7.37 -0.23
CA TRP A 84 15.85 -7.35 0.48
C TRP A 84 15.27 -5.94 0.58
N HIS A 85 16.06 -4.98 1.06
CA HIS A 85 15.61 -3.58 1.19
C HIS A 85 15.29 -2.95 -0.17
N ALA A 86 16.05 -3.27 -1.21
CA ALA A 86 15.74 -2.84 -2.57
C ALA A 86 14.39 -3.40 -3.04
N LEU A 87 14.10 -4.68 -2.78
CA LEU A 87 12.82 -5.29 -3.08
C LEU A 87 11.68 -4.60 -2.32
N VAL A 88 11.85 -4.40 -1.00
CA VAL A 88 10.85 -3.73 -0.16
C VAL A 88 10.60 -2.31 -0.64
N LEU A 89 11.64 -1.57 -1.01
CA LEU A 89 11.53 -0.22 -1.57
C LEU A 89 10.67 -0.21 -2.85
N VAL A 90 10.97 -1.09 -3.81
CA VAL A 90 10.20 -1.19 -5.07
C VAL A 90 8.73 -1.52 -4.79
N VAL A 91 8.48 -2.48 -3.90
CA VAL A 91 7.12 -2.89 -3.51
C VAL A 91 6.39 -1.75 -2.80
N THR A 92 7.06 -1.01 -1.93
CA THR A 92 6.50 0.14 -1.21
C THR A 92 6.12 1.27 -2.18
N LEU A 93 6.98 1.59 -3.13
CA LEU A 93 6.70 2.58 -4.16
C LEU A 93 5.51 2.16 -5.03
N TRP A 94 5.48 0.91 -5.46
CA TRP A 94 4.36 0.37 -6.24
C TRP A 94 3.05 0.38 -5.44
N PHE A 95 3.09 -0.05 -4.18
CA PHE A 95 1.93 -0.06 -3.29
C PHE A 95 1.42 1.36 -3.04
N GLY A 96 2.32 2.30 -2.72
CA GLY A 96 1.99 3.70 -2.50
C GLY A 96 1.36 4.32 -3.74
N ALA A 97 1.98 4.19 -4.90
CA ALA A 97 1.45 4.69 -6.17
C ALA A 97 0.07 4.10 -6.47
N ARG A 98 -0.10 2.78 -6.30
CA ARG A 98 -1.39 2.12 -6.51
C ARG A 98 -2.47 2.61 -5.55
N THR A 99 -2.14 2.79 -4.27
CA THR A 99 -3.08 3.25 -3.25
C THR A 99 -3.50 4.69 -3.51
N TYR A 100 -2.56 5.58 -3.73
CA TYR A 100 -2.85 6.99 -3.97
C TYR A 100 -3.59 7.21 -5.29
N PHE A 101 -3.10 6.68 -6.40
CA PHE A 101 -3.68 6.98 -7.72
C PHE A 101 -4.97 6.21 -8.02
N LYS A 102 -5.20 5.06 -7.40
CA LYS A 102 -6.40 4.23 -7.69
C LYS A 102 -7.43 4.21 -6.59
N LEU A 103 -7.02 4.21 -5.33
CA LEU A 103 -7.95 4.06 -4.21
C LEU A 103 -8.38 5.43 -3.68
N PHE A 104 -7.44 6.29 -3.37
CA PHE A 104 -7.71 7.57 -2.71
C PHE A 104 -8.59 8.48 -3.57
N VAL A 105 -8.31 8.55 -4.88
CA VAL A 105 -9.10 9.36 -5.83
C VAL A 105 -10.55 8.87 -5.95
N LYS A 106 -10.82 7.58 -5.70
CA LYS A 106 -12.17 7.01 -5.81
C LYS A 106 -13.00 7.09 -4.53
N THR A 107 -12.37 7.31 -3.38
CA THR A 107 -13.02 7.24 -2.06
C THR A 107 -13.29 8.61 -1.46
N GLN A 108 -12.98 9.70 -2.17
CA GLN A 108 -13.23 11.04 -1.65
C GLN A 108 -14.73 11.35 -1.59
N PRO A 109 -15.23 11.81 -0.44
CA PRO A 109 -16.60 12.27 -0.33
C PRO A 109 -16.82 13.51 -1.21
N PRO A 110 -17.92 13.58 -1.99
CA PRO A 110 -18.18 14.68 -2.93
C PRO A 110 -18.49 16.03 -2.26
N THR A 111 -18.55 16.07 -0.92
CA THR A 111 -18.98 17.23 -0.13
C THR A 111 -17.84 18.13 0.32
N LEU A 112 -16.58 17.77 0.13
CA LEU A 112 -15.45 18.63 0.49
C LEU A 112 -15.05 19.53 -0.68
N PRO A 113 -14.95 20.86 -0.49
CA PRO A 113 -14.38 21.77 -1.48
C PRO A 113 -12.87 21.55 -1.58
N LEU A 114 -12.49 20.47 -2.22
CA LEU A 114 -11.10 20.10 -2.45
C LEU A 114 -10.63 20.67 -3.80
N PRO A 115 -9.33 20.96 -3.93
CA PRO A 115 -8.76 21.30 -5.22
C PRO A 115 -9.08 20.19 -6.24
N PRO A 116 -9.04 20.48 -7.54
CA PRO A 116 -9.37 19.49 -8.57
C PRO A 116 -8.67 18.17 -8.29
N LEU A 117 -9.43 17.09 -8.24
CA LEU A 117 -8.96 15.73 -7.91
C LEU A 117 -7.67 15.31 -8.63
N GLN A 118 -7.41 15.93 -9.78
CA GLN A 118 -6.21 15.69 -10.59
C GLN A 118 -4.93 16.27 -9.98
N LEU A 119 -5.03 17.27 -9.10
CA LEU A 119 -3.87 17.94 -8.48
C LEU A 119 -3.46 17.29 -7.15
N ILE A 120 -4.34 16.54 -6.52
CA ILE A 120 -4.08 15.95 -5.19
C ILE A 120 -2.97 14.88 -5.26
N PRO A 121 -2.99 13.90 -6.17
CA PRO A 121 -1.93 12.91 -6.24
C PRO A 121 -0.53 13.49 -6.49
N PRO A 122 -0.33 14.41 -7.44
CA PRO A 122 0.99 15.02 -7.65
C PRO A 122 1.41 15.88 -6.46
N ALA A 123 0.51 16.62 -5.82
CA ALA A 123 0.83 17.42 -4.64
C ALA A 123 1.31 16.55 -3.47
N ILE A 124 0.61 15.46 -3.18
CA ILE A 124 1.04 14.49 -2.15
C ILE A 124 2.38 13.85 -2.52
N GLY A 125 2.57 13.52 -3.80
CA GLY A 125 3.84 12.97 -4.30
C GLY A 125 5.02 13.92 -4.07
N VAL A 126 4.82 15.22 -4.33
CA VAL A 126 5.85 16.26 -4.07
C VAL A 126 6.15 16.38 -2.58
N VAL A 127 5.13 16.43 -1.73
CA VAL A 127 5.30 16.48 -0.26
C VAL A 127 6.06 15.24 0.23
N TRP A 128 5.65 14.06 -0.22
CA TRP A 128 6.31 12.81 0.16
C TRP A 128 7.79 12.78 -0.27
N LEU A 129 8.07 13.20 -1.50
CA LEU A 129 9.43 13.29 -2.02
C LEU A 129 10.27 14.29 -1.18
N ALA A 130 9.72 15.46 -0.89
CA ALA A 130 10.41 16.48 -0.10
C ALA A 130 10.73 15.97 1.32
N VAL A 131 9.77 15.30 1.97
CA VAL A 131 9.99 14.67 3.29
C VAL A 131 11.06 13.59 3.21
N THR A 132 11.01 12.74 2.18
CA THR A 132 12.00 11.66 2.01
C THR A 132 13.39 12.22 1.79
N VAL A 133 13.55 13.18 0.89
CA VAL A 133 14.84 13.84 0.62
C VAL A 133 15.36 14.55 1.88
N GLY A 134 14.47 15.26 2.61
CA GLY A 134 14.81 15.92 3.87
C GLY A 134 15.31 14.92 4.92
N LEU A 135 14.61 13.82 5.12
CA LEU A 135 15.03 12.77 6.04
C LEU A 135 16.38 12.15 5.65
N VAL A 136 16.57 11.84 4.37
CA VAL A 136 17.85 11.28 3.88
C VAL A 136 18.97 12.27 4.08
N ALA A 137 18.76 13.57 3.83
CA ALA A 137 19.77 14.60 4.03
C ALA A 137 20.15 14.76 5.52
N ILE A 138 19.14 14.72 6.42
CA ILE A 138 19.38 14.80 7.87
C ILE A 138 20.11 13.55 8.36
N LEU A 139 19.61 12.36 8.04
CA LEU A 139 20.19 11.10 8.51
C LEU A 139 21.52 10.77 7.83
N GLY A 140 21.74 11.23 6.60
CA GLY A 140 22.97 11.05 5.86
C GLY A 140 24.11 12.02 6.26
N GLY A 141 23.90 12.86 7.27
CA GLY A 141 24.90 13.82 7.76
C GLY A 141 25.13 15.02 6.85
N GLY A 142 24.28 15.24 5.85
CA GLY A 142 24.43 16.36 4.90
C GLY A 142 24.09 17.74 5.46
N LEU A 143 23.66 17.82 6.72
CA LEU A 143 23.29 19.05 7.43
C LEU A 143 24.07 19.26 8.74
N TRP A 144 25.12 18.46 9.01
CA TRP A 144 25.98 18.57 10.19
C TRP A 144 27.43 18.90 9.78
#